data_475dd9aa94d881313660fa1490e66688
#
_entry.id   475dd9aa94d881313660fa1490e66688
#
_cell.length_a   1.000
_cell.length_b   1.000
_cell.length_c   1.000
_cell.angle_alpha   90.00
_cell.angle_beta   90.00
_cell.angle_gamma   90.00
#
_symmetry.space_group_name_H-M   'P 1'
#
loop_
_entity.id
_entity.type
_entity.pdbx_description
1 polymer ?
#
loop_
_entity_poly.entity_id
_entity_poly.type
_entity_poly.pdbx_seq_one_letter_code
_entity_poly.pdbx_strand_id
1 'polypeptide(L)'
;VRGIKNEIKLDPVLNIVHQEVMVPVDNGILTLACREGILASVVLKDGEDYTLVSEVGYMELGNEVAVFFAPGEFDPSIFYGGVTTPAESWNGESWDYPALKDITDCKYVLVYGLANDQGGYVLADNEYHSLIGENEEVNAISKKSGSTFAKAYIDLVSSVN
;
A
#
# COMPACT_ATOMS: atom_id res chain seq x y z
N VAL A 1 2.33 5.25 29.87
CA VAL A 1 1.95 6.61 30.24
C VAL A 1 3.01 7.31 31.09
N ARG A 2 3.80 6.58 31.91
CA ARG A 2 4.91 7.18 32.64
C ARG A 2 6.04 7.54 31.68
N GLY A 3 6.31 8.85 31.49
CA GLY A 3 7.37 9.37 30.62
C GLY A 3 6.90 10.23 29.46
N ILE A 4 5.58 10.29 29.18
CA ILE A 4 5.05 11.28 28.24
C ILE A 4 5.24 12.66 28.86
N LYS A 5 5.99 13.51 28.15
CA LYS A 5 6.31 14.87 28.61
C LYS A 5 5.55 15.94 27.83
N ASN A 6 5.12 15.61 26.62
CA ASN A 6 4.38 16.51 25.73
C ASN A 6 3.11 15.82 25.27
N GLU A 7 1.99 16.48 25.47
CA GLU A 7 0.69 16.05 24.98
C GLU A 7 0.18 17.11 24.02
N ILE A 8 -0.39 16.67 22.90
CA ILE A 8 -1.04 17.54 21.92
C ILE A 8 -2.53 17.27 22.04
N LYS A 9 -3.30 18.31 22.29
CA LYS A 9 -4.75 18.24 22.28
C LYS A 9 -5.21 18.35 20.83
N LEU A 10 -5.84 17.30 20.34
CA LEU A 10 -6.44 17.29 19.01
C LEU A 10 -7.83 17.95 19.05
N ASP A 11 -8.21 18.60 17.96
CA ASP A 11 -9.58 19.01 17.76
C ASP A 11 -10.48 17.78 17.59
N PRO A 12 -11.75 17.83 18.02
CA PRO A 12 -12.66 16.67 17.95
C PRO A 12 -13.22 16.49 16.53
N VAL A 13 -12.33 16.41 15.54
CA VAL A 13 -12.64 16.14 14.15
C VAL A 13 -12.13 14.75 13.81
N LEU A 14 -12.98 13.95 13.16
CA LEU A 14 -12.66 12.61 12.70
C LEU A 14 -13.18 12.44 11.27
N ASN A 15 -12.27 12.23 10.34
CA ASN A 15 -12.57 11.82 8.98
C ASN A 15 -12.09 10.38 8.78
N ILE A 16 -12.94 9.52 8.25
CA ILE A 16 -12.58 8.13 7.91
C ILE A 16 -13.15 7.83 6.53
N VAL A 17 -12.30 7.38 5.64
CA VAL A 17 -12.66 6.95 4.29
C VAL A 17 -11.94 5.65 3.93
N HIS A 18 -12.54 4.87 3.04
CA HIS A 18 -11.95 3.66 2.52
C HIS A 18 -12.34 3.45 1.06
N GLN A 19 -11.58 2.62 0.35
CA GLN A 19 -11.81 2.31 -1.05
C GLN A 19 -11.38 0.87 -1.35
N GLU A 20 -12.23 0.13 -2.07
CA GLU A 20 -11.82 -1.13 -2.68
C GLU A 20 -10.80 -0.89 -3.79
N VAL A 21 -9.81 -1.77 -3.86
CA VAL A 21 -8.72 -1.72 -4.84
C VAL A 21 -8.61 -3.08 -5.52
N MET A 22 -8.63 -3.04 -6.85
CA MET A 22 -8.45 -4.21 -7.69
C MET A 22 -6.98 -4.36 -8.07
N VAL A 23 -6.32 -5.42 -7.58
CA VAL A 23 -4.90 -5.69 -7.84
C VAL A 23 -4.77 -6.95 -8.71
N PRO A 24 -4.30 -6.84 -9.96
CA PRO A 24 -4.04 -8.02 -10.78
C PRO A 24 -3.04 -8.95 -10.09
N VAL A 25 -3.27 -10.26 -10.16
CA VAL A 25 -2.34 -11.25 -9.62
C VAL A 25 -1.46 -11.75 -10.77
N ASP A 26 -0.25 -11.22 -10.90
CA ASP A 26 0.70 -11.62 -11.94
C ASP A 26 1.90 -12.45 -11.40
N ASN A 27 1.92 -12.72 -10.11
CA ASN A 27 2.86 -13.64 -9.48
C ASN A 27 2.43 -15.08 -9.75
N GLY A 28 3.27 -15.85 -10.41
CA GLY A 28 2.94 -17.24 -10.81
C GLY A 28 2.66 -18.17 -9.65
N ILE A 29 3.30 -17.98 -8.49
CA ILE A 29 3.06 -18.79 -7.28
C ILE A 29 1.68 -18.44 -6.70
N LEU A 30 1.36 -17.16 -6.61
CA LEU A 30 0.06 -16.71 -6.12
C LEU A 30 -1.06 -17.02 -7.12
N THR A 31 -0.81 -16.93 -8.42
CA THR A 31 -1.75 -17.40 -9.46
C THR A 31 -2.09 -18.88 -9.27
N LEU A 32 -1.09 -19.72 -9.00
CA LEU A 32 -1.33 -21.12 -8.68
C LEU A 32 -2.15 -21.27 -7.38
N ALA A 33 -1.83 -20.51 -6.34
CA ALA A 33 -2.56 -20.54 -5.08
C ALA A 33 -4.02 -20.07 -5.26
N CYS A 34 -4.27 -19.07 -6.12
CA CYS A 34 -5.63 -18.67 -6.49
C CYS A 34 -6.39 -19.81 -7.17
N ARG A 35 -5.75 -20.47 -8.15
CA ARG A 35 -6.36 -21.57 -8.90
C ARG A 35 -6.72 -22.75 -8.01
N GLU A 36 -5.90 -23.08 -7.04
CA GLU A 36 -6.12 -24.18 -6.09
C GLU A 36 -7.00 -23.77 -4.88
N GLY A 37 -7.45 -22.50 -4.81
CA GLY A 37 -8.32 -22.01 -3.73
C GLY A 37 -7.62 -21.95 -2.37
N ILE A 38 -6.30 -21.73 -2.36
CA ILE A 38 -5.48 -21.71 -1.13
C ILE A 38 -5.50 -20.30 -0.51
N LEU A 39 -5.66 -19.24 -1.32
CA LEU A 39 -5.72 -17.88 -0.81
C LEU A 39 -7.04 -17.65 -0.06
N ALA A 40 -6.94 -17.07 1.13
CA ALA A 40 -8.09 -16.72 1.96
C ALA A 40 -8.75 -15.38 1.54
N SER A 41 -8.04 -14.55 0.77
CA SER A 41 -8.53 -13.26 0.30
C SER A 41 -9.59 -13.39 -0.80
N VAL A 42 -10.37 -12.34 -1.01
CA VAL A 42 -11.36 -12.30 -2.09
C VAL A 42 -10.65 -12.16 -3.43
N VAL A 43 -10.82 -13.15 -4.28
CA VAL A 43 -10.20 -13.20 -5.60
C VAL A 43 -11.27 -13.35 -6.68
N LEU A 44 -11.26 -12.45 -7.65
CA LEU A 44 -12.07 -12.54 -8.86
C LEU A 44 -11.29 -13.31 -9.93
N LYS A 45 -12.00 -14.14 -10.69
CA LYS A 45 -11.45 -14.88 -11.83
C LYS A 45 -12.12 -14.44 -13.12
N ASP A 46 -11.31 -14.11 -14.12
CA ASP A 46 -11.74 -13.86 -15.50
C ASP A 46 -10.84 -14.66 -16.47
N GLY A 47 -11.41 -15.71 -17.04
CA GLY A 47 -10.64 -16.66 -17.86
C GLY A 47 -9.52 -17.32 -17.06
N GLU A 48 -8.26 -17.07 -17.43
CA GLU A 48 -7.07 -17.55 -16.72
C GLU A 48 -6.48 -16.49 -15.77
N ASP A 49 -7.03 -15.27 -15.78
CA ASP A 49 -6.55 -14.15 -14.97
C ASP A 49 -7.24 -14.11 -13.60
N TYR A 50 -6.50 -13.64 -12.62
CA TYR A 50 -6.96 -13.46 -11.25
C TYR A 50 -6.73 -12.02 -10.80
N THR A 51 -7.69 -11.49 -10.05
CA THR A 51 -7.61 -10.15 -9.45
C THR A 51 -7.94 -10.25 -7.97
N LEU A 52 -7.03 -9.80 -7.13
CA LEU A 52 -7.28 -9.63 -5.71
C LEU A 52 -8.19 -8.41 -5.53
N VAL A 53 -9.26 -8.57 -4.75
CA VAL A 53 -10.07 -7.45 -4.25
C VAL A 53 -9.58 -7.15 -2.85
N SER A 54 -8.98 -5.98 -2.66
CA SER A 54 -8.45 -5.52 -1.40
C SER A 54 -9.04 -4.16 -1.03
N GLU A 55 -8.68 -3.60 0.11
CA GLU A 55 -9.20 -2.33 0.58
C GLU A 55 -8.10 -1.47 1.21
N VAL A 56 -8.02 -0.22 0.82
CA VAL A 56 -7.21 0.81 1.49
C VAL A 56 -8.09 1.69 2.36
N GLY A 57 -7.56 2.13 3.49
CA GLY A 57 -8.26 3.05 4.38
C GLY A 57 -7.40 4.25 4.75
N TYR A 58 -8.06 5.37 5.01
CA TYR A 58 -7.43 6.59 5.47
C TYR A 58 -8.27 7.24 6.57
N MET A 59 -7.62 7.74 7.59
CA MET A 59 -8.27 8.42 8.71
C MET A 59 -7.49 9.66 9.11
N GLU A 60 -8.21 10.73 9.42
CA GLU A 60 -7.66 11.92 10.03
C GLU A 60 -8.23 12.14 11.43
N LEU A 61 -7.34 12.46 12.35
CA LEU A 61 -7.67 12.82 13.73
C LEU A 61 -7.25 14.27 13.98
N GLY A 62 -8.23 15.14 14.17
CA GLY A 62 -8.04 16.54 14.54
C GLY A 62 -7.23 17.37 13.55
N ASN A 63 -7.22 16.99 12.28
CA ASN A 63 -6.43 17.61 11.21
C ASN A 63 -4.90 17.62 11.48
N GLU A 64 -4.44 16.87 12.48
CA GLU A 64 -3.03 16.80 12.90
C GLU A 64 -2.41 15.43 12.61
N VAL A 65 -3.21 14.37 12.67
CA VAL A 65 -2.73 12.99 12.53
C VAL A 65 -3.43 12.29 11.38
N ALA A 66 -2.66 11.89 10.38
CA ALA A 66 -3.11 11.01 9.32
C ALA A 66 -2.75 9.55 9.65
N VAL A 67 -3.67 8.65 9.39
CA VAL A 67 -3.49 7.22 9.56
C VAL A 67 -3.82 6.51 8.25
N PHE A 68 -2.86 5.80 7.70
CA PHE A 68 -3.04 4.94 6.53
C PHE A 68 -3.20 3.49 6.98
N PHE A 69 -4.28 2.85 6.57
CA PHE A 69 -4.54 1.43 6.78
C PHE A 69 -4.13 0.68 5.51
N ALA A 70 -3.01 -0.04 5.58
CA ALA A 70 -2.38 -0.68 4.44
C ALA A 70 -2.68 -2.19 4.42
N PRO A 71 -3.25 -2.73 3.34
CA PRO A 71 -3.70 -4.12 3.26
C PRO A 71 -2.56 -5.11 2.95
N GLY A 72 -1.35 -4.81 3.36
CA GLY A 72 -0.17 -5.62 3.12
C GLY A 72 1.06 -5.08 3.85
N GLU A 73 2.19 -5.68 3.56
CA GLU A 73 3.51 -5.24 4.04
C GLU A 73 4.16 -4.34 2.99
N PHE A 74 3.95 -3.05 3.13
CA PHE A 74 4.46 -2.06 2.18
C PHE A 74 5.93 -1.73 2.46
N ASP A 75 6.71 -1.60 1.39
CA ASP A 75 8.02 -0.98 1.50
C ASP A 75 7.88 0.44 2.04
N PRO A 76 8.63 0.78 3.12
CA PRO A 76 8.53 2.10 3.75
C PRO A 76 8.81 3.27 2.81
N SER A 77 9.57 3.07 1.74
CA SER A 77 9.89 4.10 0.76
C SER A 77 8.65 4.66 0.07
N ILE A 78 7.60 3.84 -0.13
CA ILE A 78 6.32 4.28 -0.71
C ILE A 78 5.65 5.33 0.19
N PHE A 79 5.71 5.13 1.51
CA PHE A 79 5.08 6.07 2.45
C PHE A 79 5.97 7.25 2.80
N TYR A 80 7.25 7.02 3.02
CA TYR A 80 8.15 8.03 3.60
C TYR A 80 9.13 8.64 2.60
N GLY A 81 9.15 8.14 1.38
CA GLY A 81 10.07 8.55 0.32
C GLY A 81 11.39 7.77 0.36
N GLY A 82 12.18 7.94 -0.66
CA GLY A 82 13.45 7.23 -0.82
C GLY A 82 13.36 6.03 -1.75
N VAL A 83 12.30 5.91 -2.54
CA VAL A 83 12.24 4.96 -3.67
C VAL A 83 13.43 5.23 -4.59
N THR A 84 14.06 4.17 -5.08
CA THR A 84 15.26 4.23 -5.91
C THR A 84 15.04 5.07 -7.18
N THR A 85 16.09 5.78 -7.56
CA THR A 85 16.11 6.52 -8.83
C THR A 85 16.21 5.55 -10.03
N PRO A 86 15.87 5.97 -11.26
CA PRO A 86 16.04 5.12 -12.44
C PRO A 86 17.46 4.58 -12.65
N ALA A 87 18.47 5.30 -12.16
CA ALA A 87 19.87 4.88 -12.25
C ALA A 87 20.22 3.75 -11.25
N GLU A 88 19.46 3.64 -10.19
CA GLU A 88 19.62 2.65 -9.10
C GLU A 88 18.61 1.52 -9.22
N SER A 89 17.50 1.75 -9.91
CA SER A 89 16.43 0.78 -10.05
C SER A 89 16.86 -0.38 -10.95
N TRP A 90 16.31 -1.55 -10.67
CA TRP A 90 16.60 -2.77 -11.42
C TRP A 90 16.22 -2.69 -12.91
N ASN A 91 15.07 -2.09 -13.21
CA ASN A 91 14.53 -2.03 -14.57
C ASN A 91 14.80 -0.70 -15.28
N GLY A 92 15.47 0.26 -14.64
CA GLY A 92 15.72 1.59 -15.18
C GLY A 92 14.48 2.49 -15.26
N GLU A 93 13.35 2.05 -14.68
CA GLU A 93 12.10 2.83 -14.65
C GLU A 93 12.11 3.83 -13.50
N SER A 94 11.28 4.88 -13.61
CA SER A 94 11.03 5.85 -12.54
C SER A 94 9.85 5.42 -11.68
N TRP A 95 9.85 5.90 -10.46
CA TRP A 95 8.67 5.92 -9.60
C TRP A 95 8.03 7.29 -9.67
N ASP A 96 6.85 7.40 -10.25
CA ASP A 96 6.21 8.69 -10.59
C ASP A 96 5.16 9.14 -9.55
N TYR A 97 5.19 8.55 -8.36
CA TYR A 97 4.27 8.90 -7.27
C TYR A 97 4.99 9.62 -6.15
N PRO A 98 4.34 10.60 -5.48
CA PRO A 98 4.90 11.22 -4.29
C PRO A 98 4.98 10.21 -3.14
N ALA A 99 5.80 10.50 -2.15
CA ALA A 99 5.71 9.78 -0.89
C ALA A 99 4.33 10.01 -0.28
N LEU A 100 3.66 8.95 0.15
CA LEU A 100 2.26 9.05 0.62
C LEU A 100 2.10 9.94 1.86
N LYS A 101 3.14 10.14 2.67
CA LYS A 101 3.14 11.13 3.73
C LYS A 101 2.98 12.58 3.24
N ASP A 102 3.33 12.84 1.99
CA ASP A 102 3.32 14.20 1.42
C ASP A 102 2.00 14.52 0.68
N ILE A 103 1.03 13.58 0.63
CA ILE A 103 -0.29 13.82 0.04
C ILE A 103 -1.33 14.32 1.06
N THR A 104 -0.97 14.44 2.34
CA THR A 104 -1.81 14.96 3.42
C THR A 104 -1.15 16.17 4.06
N ASP A 105 -1.95 17.12 4.54
CA ASP A 105 -1.48 18.27 5.31
C ASP A 105 -1.26 17.93 6.79
N CYS A 106 -1.60 16.74 7.23
CA CYS A 106 -1.42 16.31 8.61
C CYS A 106 0.06 16.23 9.00
N LYS A 107 0.36 16.78 10.18
CA LYS A 107 1.73 16.84 10.70
C LYS A 107 2.31 15.48 11.06
N TYR A 108 1.48 14.58 11.55
CA TYR A 108 1.88 13.25 11.98
C TYR A 108 1.25 12.20 11.07
N VAL A 109 2.07 11.32 10.53
CA VAL A 109 1.63 10.24 9.65
C VAL A 109 1.95 8.90 10.30
N LEU A 110 0.93 8.07 10.46
CA LEU A 110 1.01 6.71 10.95
C LEU A 110 0.59 5.74 9.85
N VAL A 111 1.25 4.60 9.78
CA VAL A 111 0.90 3.53 8.84
C VAL A 111 0.66 2.25 9.62
N TYR A 112 -0.50 1.65 9.44
CA TYR A 112 -0.83 0.32 9.95
C TYR A 112 -0.80 -0.66 8.79
N GLY A 113 0.28 -1.46 8.71
CA GLY A 113 0.37 -2.58 7.76
C GLY A 113 -0.54 -3.73 8.17
N LEU A 114 -0.85 -4.61 7.21
CA LEU A 114 -1.73 -5.76 7.39
C LEU A 114 -3.12 -5.40 7.95
N ALA A 115 -3.57 -4.20 7.65
CA ALA A 115 -4.89 -3.72 8.04
C ALA A 115 -5.89 -4.00 6.92
N ASN A 116 -7.04 -4.56 7.27
CA ASN A 116 -8.15 -4.98 6.40
C ASN A 116 -7.86 -6.22 5.55
N ASP A 117 -6.61 -6.46 5.14
CA ASP A 117 -6.23 -7.62 4.33
C ASP A 117 -4.77 -8.01 4.58
N GLN A 118 -4.37 -9.15 4.01
CA GLN A 118 -3.01 -9.67 4.04
C GLN A 118 -2.50 -9.87 2.60
N GLY A 119 -2.37 -8.75 1.87
CA GLY A 119 -2.02 -8.72 0.46
C GLY A 119 -0.54 -9.00 0.13
N GLY A 120 0.23 -9.55 1.08
CA GLY A 120 1.66 -9.79 0.89
C GLY A 120 2.50 -8.52 0.83
N TYR A 121 3.69 -8.63 0.24
CA TYR A 121 4.60 -7.49 0.08
C TYR A 121 4.16 -6.56 -1.04
N VAL A 122 4.27 -5.27 -0.80
CA VAL A 122 3.99 -4.21 -1.77
C VAL A 122 5.24 -3.37 -1.96
N LEU A 123 5.87 -3.54 -3.11
CA LEU A 123 7.09 -2.84 -3.52
C LEU A 123 6.75 -1.72 -4.50
N ALA A 124 7.62 -0.70 -4.59
CA ALA A 124 7.55 0.25 -5.69
C ALA A 124 7.82 -0.49 -7.01
N ASP A 125 7.08 -0.15 -8.07
CA ASP A 125 7.12 -0.89 -9.34
C ASP A 125 8.52 -1.00 -9.94
N ASN A 126 9.33 0.04 -9.75
CA ASN A 126 10.70 0.10 -10.25
C ASN A 126 11.72 -0.63 -9.37
N GLU A 127 11.32 -1.06 -8.18
CA GLU A 127 12.12 -1.88 -7.28
C GLU A 127 11.80 -3.37 -7.36
N TYR A 128 10.75 -3.73 -8.08
CA TYR A 128 10.37 -5.12 -8.30
C TYR A 128 11.39 -5.82 -9.20
N HIS A 129 12.14 -6.74 -8.64
CA HIS A 129 13.29 -7.35 -9.30
C HIS A 129 12.94 -8.55 -10.19
N SER A 130 12.47 -9.62 -9.63
CA SER A 130 11.98 -10.80 -10.36
C SER A 130 11.38 -11.84 -9.40
N LEU A 131 10.57 -12.74 -9.94
CA LEU A 131 9.99 -13.88 -9.20
C LEU A 131 11.01 -14.86 -8.59
N ILE A 132 12.27 -14.79 -9.02
CA ILE A 132 13.35 -15.66 -8.53
C ILE A 132 14.37 -14.83 -7.72
N GLY A 133 14.09 -13.57 -7.53
CA GLY A 133 14.88 -12.65 -6.73
C GLY A 133 14.73 -12.88 -5.24
N GLU A 134 15.36 -12.04 -4.53
CA GLU A 134 15.58 -12.16 -3.10
C GLU A 134 14.32 -11.73 -2.31
N ASN A 135 13.47 -12.68 -1.93
CA ASN A 135 12.55 -12.56 -0.79
C ASN A 135 11.18 -11.93 -1.00
N GLU A 136 11.05 -10.59 -1.10
CA GLU A 136 9.74 -9.93 -1.03
C GLU A 136 8.89 -10.18 -2.28
N GLU A 137 9.50 -10.19 -3.45
CA GLU A 137 8.82 -10.39 -4.74
C GLU A 137 8.11 -11.75 -4.84
N VAL A 138 8.64 -12.77 -4.16
CA VAL A 138 8.03 -14.11 -4.13
C VAL A 138 6.64 -14.07 -3.49
N ASN A 139 6.43 -13.16 -2.55
CA ASN A 139 5.19 -12.98 -1.81
C ASN A 139 4.43 -11.70 -2.21
N ALA A 140 4.90 -10.97 -3.21
CA ALA A 140 4.20 -9.82 -3.75
C ALA A 140 3.11 -10.26 -4.73
N ILE A 141 1.94 -9.62 -4.67
CA ILE A 141 0.79 -9.97 -5.53
C ILE A 141 1.11 -9.70 -7.00
N SER A 142 1.68 -8.53 -7.26
CA SER A 142 1.95 -8.02 -8.59
C SER A 142 3.13 -7.06 -8.57
N LYS A 143 3.85 -7.02 -9.68
CA LYS A 143 4.85 -5.98 -9.93
C LYS A 143 4.27 -4.57 -10.08
N LYS A 144 2.95 -4.45 -10.17
CA LYS A 144 2.21 -3.19 -10.25
C LYS A 144 1.39 -2.89 -8.98
N SER A 145 1.58 -3.67 -7.93
CA SER A 145 0.84 -3.43 -6.68
C SER A 145 1.18 -2.08 -6.06
N GLY A 146 2.46 -1.67 -6.08
CA GLY A 146 2.90 -0.38 -5.54
C GLY A 146 2.17 0.81 -6.15
N SER A 147 2.22 0.95 -7.48
CA SER A 147 1.53 2.03 -8.19
C SER A 147 0.01 1.97 -8.07
N THR A 148 -0.56 0.76 -8.05
CA THR A 148 -2.01 0.56 -7.89
C THR A 148 -2.48 1.10 -6.53
N PHE A 149 -1.80 0.73 -5.45
CA PHE A 149 -2.14 1.21 -4.12
C PHE A 149 -1.81 2.69 -3.92
N ALA A 150 -0.64 3.17 -4.42
CA ALA A 150 -0.28 4.58 -4.31
C ALA A 150 -1.34 5.49 -4.96
N LYS A 151 -1.81 5.11 -6.18
CA LYS A 151 -2.89 5.84 -6.84
C LYS A 151 -4.18 5.82 -6.02
N ALA A 152 -4.57 4.67 -5.47
CA ALA A 152 -5.77 4.57 -4.66
C ALA A 152 -5.71 5.48 -3.42
N TYR A 153 -4.57 5.57 -2.74
CA TYR A 153 -4.42 6.50 -1.61
C TYR A 153 -4.49 7.96 -2.04
N ILE A 154 -3.88 8.33 -3.17
CA ILE A 154 -3.94 9.70 -3.68
C ILE A 154 -5.40 10.08 -3.98
N ASP A 155 -6.14 9.21 -4.65
CA ASP A 155 -7.56 9.42 -4.96
C ASP A 155 -8.39 9.52 -3.65
N LEU A 156 -8.12 8.63 -2.69
CA LEU A 156 -8.83 8.55 -1.41
C LEU A 156 -8.62 9.80 -0.54
N VAL A 157 -7.36 10.22 -0.34
CA VAL A 157 -7.03 11.43 0.45
C VAL A 157 -7.58 12.67 -0.21
N SER A 158 -7.52 12.76 -1.55
CA SER A 158 -8.11 13.89 -2.28
C SER A 158 -9.63 14.00 -2.12
N SER A 159 -10.31 12.94 -1.72
CA SER A 159 -11.75 12.94 -1.47
C SER A 159 -12.15 13.54 -0.12
N VAL A 160 -11.19 13.70 0.79
CA VAL A 160 -11.40 14.25 2.15
C VAL A 160 -11.15 15.77 2.19
N ASN A 161 -10.32 16.28 1.28
CA ASN A 161 -9.90 17.69 1.16
C ASN A 161 -10.87 18.50 0.21
#